data_dcfdcd8d74cbcaed5d06c9b1c36b4075
#
_entry.id   dcfdcd8d74cbcaed5d06c9b1c36b4075
#
_cell.length_a   1.000
_cell.length_b   1.000
_cell.length_c   1.000
_cell.angle_alpha   90.00
_cell.angle_beta   90.00
_cell.angle_gamma   90.00
#
_symmetry.space_group_name_H-M   'P 1'
#
loop_
_entity.id
_entity.type
_entity.pdbx_description
1 polymer ?
#
loop_
_entity_poly.entity_id
_entity_poly.type
_entity_poly.pdbx_seq_one_letter_code
_entity_poly.pdbx_strand_id
1 'polypeptide(L)'
;MKGIVLAGGEGQRLRPLTQSRPKPLLPVAGRPCVDFVLRSLVKSGVRELVITTAYMSDRLIQAIADGLGYDASIVYSFEGTPAGTAGSVKRVANFIDDTLVVAMGDVLVDLDVRPLIDFHRRRKSVATIALTEVEDPTEYGIVGLGRDGRIERFKEKPSREEAFSNLVNAGIYVLEPEVLDLIPEDRKFDFSKDVFPAILAKGLALHGMSIEGTWVDIGRPRDLIRASMEVLRREGREHHLLGVEPFGPAIVGKGLTLDTGVRLSGPLYLGSNVRIGRGAVVEGACLYDGVVVEPGATVRQSVVLEDVIIGRDSEIVDSVLSRGCRIEENVRLTGSILGDGTTVRAHSHLDGASIAPM
;
A
#
# COMPACT_ATOMS: atom_id res chain seq x y z
N MET A 1 11.84 -22.47 -2.78
CA MET A 1 11.71 -21.17 -2.03
C MET A 1 10.29 -20.71 -2.07
N LYS A 2 9.68 -20.44 -0.94
CA LYS A 2 8.29 -20.01 -0.78
C LYS A 2 8.23 -18.54 -0.36
N GLY A 3 7.13 -17.87 -0.70
CA GLY A 3 6.84 -16.51 -0.27
C GLY A 3 5.67 -16.46 0.71
N ILE A 4 5.78 -15.63 1.74
CA ILE A 4 4.69 -15.39 2.68
C ILE A 4 4.31 -13.93 2.63
N VAL A 5 3.06 -13.64 2.32
CA VAL A 5 2.51 -12.29 2.28
C VAL A 5 1.63 -12.06 3.49
N LEU A 6 2.02 -11.13 4.34
CA LEU A 6 1.33 -10.79 5.57
C LEU A 6 0.21 -9.79 5.29
N ALA A 7 -1.04 -10.24 5.34
CA ALA A 7 -2.22 -9.46 4.98
C ALA A 7 -3.34 -9.45 6.04
N GLY A 8 -3.02 -9.81 7.30
CA GLY A 8 -3.99 -9.94 8.39
C GLY A 8 -4.33 -8.65 9.15
N GLY A 9 -3.69 -7.52 8.85
CA GLY A 9 -3.83 -6.28 9.60
C GLY A 9 -5.15 -5.53 9.35
N GLU A 10 -5.76 -4.95 10.40
CA GLU A 10 -7.01 -4.18 10.32
C GLU A 10 -6.87 -2.79 9.68
N GLY A 11 -5.65 -2.23 9.60
CA GLY A 11 -5.43 -0.90 9.04
C GLY A 11 -6.11 0.25 9.81
N GLN A 12 -6.11 0.22 11.13
CA GLN A 12 -6.86 1.16 12.00
C GLN A 12 -6.57 2.64 11.71
N ARG A 13 -5.33 2.99 11.35
CA ARG A 13 -4.92 4.37 11.02
C ARG A 13 -5.51 4.90 9.71
N LEU A 14 -6.04 4.00 8.88
CA LEU A 14 -6.69 4.30 7.60
C LEU A 14 -8.22 4.34 7.69
N ARG A 15 -8.79 4.14 8.88
CA ARG A 15 -10.24 4.31 9.06
C ARG A 15 -10.65 5.75 8.72
N PRO A 16 -11.78 5.90 8.04
CA PRO A 16 -12.86 4.94 7.78
C PRO A 16 -12.66 4.04 6.55
N LEU A 17 -11.66 4.24 5.69
CA LEU A 17 -11.45 3.48 4.45
C LEU A 17 -11.41 1.96 4.66
N THR A 18 -10.78 1.55 5.77
CA THR A 18 -10.60 0.12 6.10
C THR A 18 -11.77 -0.50 6.85
N GLN A 19 -12.85 0.23 7.07
CA GLN A 19 -14.09 -0.35 7.64
C GLN A 19 -14.88 -1.19 6.64
N SER A 20 -14.74 -0.89 5.35
CA SER A 20 -15.44 -1.60 4.27
C SER A 20 -14.49 -2.37 3.33
N ARG A 21 -13.20 -2.15 3.41
CA ARG A 21 -12.18 -2.75 2.51
C ARG A 21 -10.92 -3.08 3.30
N PRO A 22 -10.40 -4.32 3.28
CA PRO A 22 -9.15 -4.62 3.99
C PRO A 22 -7.98 -3.82 3.40
N LYS A 23 -7.04 -3.41 4.25
CA LYS A 23 -5.91 -2.55 3.86
C LYS A 23 -5.16 -3.03 2.59
N PRO A 24 -4.84 -4.34 2.43
CA PRO A 24 -4.17 -4.84 1.24
C PRO A 24 -4.96 -4.63 -0.07
N LEU A 25 -6.27 -4.42 0.01
CA LEU A 25 -7.14 -4.15 -1.14
C LEU A 25 -7.42 -2.67 -1.38
N LEU A 26 -6.81 -1.75 -0.62
CA LEU A 26 -6.89 -0.33 -0.95
C LEU A 26 -6.31 -0.09 -2.34
N PRO A 27 -7.03 0.60 -3.23
CA PRO A 27 -6.60 0.71 -4.61
C PRO A 27 -5.57 1.84 -4.78
N VAL A 28 -4.47 1.49 -5.45
CA VAL A 28 -3.38 2.40 -5.84
C VAL A 28 -3.35 2.48 -7.36
N ALA A 29 -3.71 3.62 -7.92
CA ALA A 29 -3.76 3.84 -9.38
C ALA A 29 -4.46 2.70 -10.14
N GLY A 30 -5.62 2.24 -9.63
CA GLY A 30 -6.47 1.22 -10.29
C GLY A 30 -6.17 -0.23 -9.89
N ARG A 31 -5.15 -0.52 -9.09
CA ARG A 31 -4.80 -1.88 -8.64
C ARG A 31 -4.80 -1.99 -7.12
N PRO A 32 -5.18 -3.13 -6.53
CA PRO A 32 -5.03 -3.37 -5.09
C PRO A 32 -3.57 -3.22 -4.64
N CYS A 33 -3.32 -2.67 -3.45
CA CYS A 33 -1.96 -2.53 -2.92
C CYS A 33 -1.19 -3.87 -2.92
N VAL A 34 -1.82 -4.95 -2.51
CA VAL A 34 -1.21 -6.29 -2.48
C VAL A 34 -0.78 -6.80 -3.87
N ASP A 35 -1.41 -6.35 -4.94
CA ASP A 35 -1.06 -6.72 -6.33
C ASP A 35 0.41 -6.38 -6.64
N PHE A 36 0.91 -5.26 -6.15
CA PHE A 36 2.30 -4.85 -6.36
C PHE A 36 3.28 -5.80 -5.66
N VAL A 37 2.98 -6.21 -4.44
CA VAL A 37 3.79 -7.17 -3.69
C VAL A 37 3.81 -8.53 -4.38
N LEU A 38 2.64 -9.05 -4.77
CA LEU A 38 2.52 -10.33 -5.46
C LEU A 38 3.31 -10.34 -6.77
N ARG A 39 3.16 -9.30 -7.60
CA ARG A 39 3.91 -9.18 -8.87
C ARG A 39 5.42 -9.06 -8.66
N SER A 40 5.87 -8.32 -7.64
CA SER A 40 7.28 -8.21 -7.30
C SER A 40 7.88 -9.57 -6.91
N LEU A 41 7.18 -10.35 -6.09
CA LEU A 41 7.61 -11.70 -5.71
C LEU A 41 7.65 -12.64 -6.91
N VAL A 42 6.59 -12.69 -7.70
CA VAL A 42 6.50 -13.58 -8.88
C VAL A 42 7.54 -13.22 -9.94
N LYS A 43 7.72 -11.93 -10.24
CA LYS A 43 8.77 -11.43 -11.15
C LYS A 43 10.16 -11.85 -10.69
N SER A 44 10.36 -11.99 -9.39
CA SER A 44 11.61 -12.44 -8.78
C SER A 44 11.74 -13.97 -8.70
N GLY A 45 10.77 -14.72 -9.23
CA GLY A 45 10.79 -16.18 -9.29
C GLY A 45 10.16 -16.89 -8.08
N VAL A 46 9.56 -16.16 -7.16
CA VAL A 46 8.84 -16.73 -6.00
C VAL A 46 7.39 -16.96 -6.38
N ARG A 47 7.02 -18.20 -6.72
CA ARG A 47 5.70 -18.56 -7.27
C ARG A 47 4.82 -19.41 -6.36
N GLU A 48 5.37 -19.95 -5.29
CA GLU A 48 4.60 -20.62 -4.25
C GLU A 48 4.39 -19.65 -3.10
N LEU A 49 3.17 -19.16 -2.95
CA LEU A 49 2.85 -18.08 -2.03
C LEU A 49 1.85 -18.53 -0.98
N VAL A 50 2.07 -18.14 0.26
CA VAL A 50 1.09 -18.23 1.34
C VAL A 50 0.67 -16.80 1.73
N ILE A 51 -0.63 -16.51 1.71
CA ILE A 51 -1.15 -15.25 2.19
C ILE A 51 -1.77 -15.49 3.57
N THR A 52 -1.22 -14.86 4.61
CA THR A 52 -1.81 -14.88 5.94
C THR A 52 -2.87 -13.78 6.04
N THR A 53 -4.05 -14.11 6.52
CA THR A 53 -5.18 -13.18 6.55
C THR A 53 -6.03 -13.40 7.81
N ALA A 54 -6.67 -12.34 8.28
CA ALA A 54 -7.59 -12.34 9.41
C ALA A 54 -8.81 -11.46 9.12
N TYR A 55 -8.59 -10.17 8.99
CA TYR A 55 -9.63 -9.17 8.80
C TYR A 55 -10.17 -9.19 7.36
N MET A 56 -11.48 -9.36 7.19
CA MET A 56 -12.16 -9.41 5.87
C MET A 56 -11.51 -10.37 4.86
N SER A 57 -11.12 -11.53 5.33
CA SER A 57 -10.41 -12.53 4.54
C SER A 57 -11.15 -13.00 3.30
N ASP A 58 -12.48 -13.12 3.35
CA ASP A 58 -13.35 -13.41 2.23
C ASP A 58 -13.17 -12.46 1.05
N ARG A 59 -13.09 -11.16 1.34
CA ARG A 59 -12.85 -10.13 0.31
C ARG A 59 -11.47 -10.25 -0.31
N LEU A 60 -10.46 -10.53 0.51
CA LEU A 60 -9.09 -10.71 0.04
C LEU A 60 -8.99 -11.93 -0.89
N ILE A 61 -9.60 -13.06 -0.50
CA ILE A 61 -9.61 -14.27 -1.30
C ILE A 61 -10.34 -14.06 -2.62
N GLN A 62 -11.51 -13.42 -2.60
CA GLN A 62 -12.26 -13.12 -3.83
C GLN A 62 -11.46 -12.25 -4.82
N ALA A 63 -10.67 -11.29 -4.29
CA ALA A 63 -9.90 -10.39 -5.12
C ALA A 63 -8.66 -11.01 -5.75
N ILE A 64 -8.00 -11.96 -5.07
CA ILE A 64 -6.73 -12.55 -5.49
C ILE A 64 -6.93 -13.95 -6.07
N ALA A 65 -7.96 -14.67 -5.62
CA ALA A 65 -8.28 -16.04 -6.00
C ALA A 65 -7.11 -17.03 -5.75
N ASP A 66 -6.90 -17.97 -6.67
CA ASP A 66 -5.89 -19.03 -6.58
C ASP A 66 -4.48 -18.62 -7.05
N GLY A 67 -4.34 -17.42 -7.54
CA GLY A 67 -3.07 -16.89 -8.02
C GLY A 67 -2.77 -17.17 -9.50
N LEU A 68 -3.65 -17.85 -10.23
CA LEU A 68 -3.45 -18.09 -11.68
C LEU A 68 -3.27 -16.78 -12.47
N GLY A 69 -3.96 -15.72 -12.08
CA GLY A 69 -3.78 -14.37 -12.67
C GLY A 69 -2.41 -13.76 -12.44
N TYR A 70 -1.61 -14.32 -11.52
CA TYR A 70 -0.24 -13.90 -11.20
C TYR A 70 0.85 -14.85 -11.72
N ASP A 71 0.51 -15.97 -12.35
CA ASP A 71 1.45 -17.07 -12.65
C ASP A 71 2.10 -17.62 -11.36
N ALA A 72 1.30 -17.81 -10.33
CA ALA A 72 1.69 -18.31 -9.01
C ALA A 72 0.63 -19.25 -8.43
N SER A 73 1.03 -20.10 -7.50
CA SER A 73 0.14 -20.89 -6.65
C SER A 73 -0.02 -20.18 -5.31
N ILE A 74 -1.26 -19.89 -4.92
CA ILE A 74 -1.54 -19.15 -3.67
C ILE A 74 -2.36 -20.03 -2.72
N VAL A 75 -1.87 -20.15 -1.50
CA VAL A 75 -2.55 -20.79 -0.37
C VAL A 75 -2.86 -19.72 0.68
N TYR A 76 -4.00 -19.82 1.33
CA TYR A 76 -4.39 -18.89 2.38
C TYR A 76 -4.30 -19.52 3.76
N SER A 77 -3.72 -18.79 4.71
CA SER A 77 -3.70 -19.13 6.12
C SER A 77 -4.57 -18.18 6.93
N PHE A 78 -5.60 -18.72 7.56
CA PHE A 78 -6.53 -17.93 8.38
C PHE A 78 -6.03 -17.81 9.82
N GLU A 79 -6.10 -16.60 10.34
CA GLU A 79 -5.80 -16.29 11.73
C GLU A 79 -7.07 -15.96 12.51
N GLY A 80 -7.51 -16.85 13.39
CA GLY A 80 -8.65 -16.58 14.29
C GLY A 80 -8.36 -15.49 15.32
N THR A 81 -7.10 -15.37 15.74
CA THR A 81 -6.58 -14.32 16.63
C THR A 81 -5.29 -13.76 16.03
N PRO A 82 -5.06 -12.43 16.07
CA PRO A 82 -3.84 -11.84 15.57
C PRO A 82 -2.59 -12.39 16.26
N ALA A 83 -1.74 -13.08 15.51
CA ALA A 83 -0.52 -13.70 16.02
C ALA A 83 0.71 -12.76 15.99
N GLY A 84 0.58 -11.58 15.41
CA GLY A 84 1.71 -10.70 15.08
C GLY A 84 2.42 -11.16 13.81
N THR A 85 3.30 -10.34 13.27
CA THR A 85 3.92 -10.59 11.96
C THR A 85 4.73 -11.88 11.91
N ALA A 86 5.50 -12.16 12.95
CA ALA A 86 6.29 -13.40 13.05
C ALA A 86 5.43 -14.60 13.43
N GLY A 87 4.48 -14.43 14.35
CA GLY A 87 3.55 -15.49 14.72
C GLY A 87 2.71 -15.98 13.56
N SER A 88 2.30 -15.09 12.65
CA SER A 88 1.62 -15.46 11.40
C SER A 88 2.46 -16.37 10.51
N VAL A 89 3.77 -16.10 10.40
CA VAL A 89 4.70 -16.98 9.66
C VAL A 89 4.90 -18.30 10.37
N LYS A 90 5.00 -18.31 11.72
CA LYS A 90 5.14 -19.56 12.51
C LYS A 90 3.98 -20.51 12.28
N ARG A 91 2.75 -20.02 12.15
CA ARG A 91 1.56 -20.84 11.89
C ARG A 91 1.62 -21.65 10.59
N VAL A 92 2.39 -21.20 9.63
CA VAL A 92 2.58 -21.87 8.35
C VAL A 92 3.94 -22.57 8.25
N ALA A 93 4.65 -22.76 9.37
CA ALA A 93 5.97 -23.38 9.41
C ALA A 93 6.03 -24.75 8.72
N ASN A 94 4.96 -25.55 8.81
CA ASN A 94 4.88 -26.86 8.15
C ASN A 94 4.90 -26.81 6.61
N PHE A 95 4.69 -25.64 6.01
CA PHE A 95 4.82 -25.43 4.57
C PHE A 95 6.22 -24.96 4.18
N ILE A 96 7.10 -24.69 5.15
CA ILE A 96 8.41 -24.07 4.94
C ILE A 96 9.48 -25.15 5.06
N ASP A 97 10.13 -25.45 3.97
CA ASP A 97 11.15 -26.50 3.82
C ASP A 97 12.51 -25.94 3.31
N ASP A 98 12.59 -24.66 3.00
CA ASP A 98 13.76 -23.98 2.43
C ASP A 98 13.73 -22.51 2.80
N THR A 99 14.75 -21.75 2.44
CA THR A 99 14.78 -20.28 2.52
C THR A 99 13.45 -19.67 2.06
N LEU A 100 12.91 -18.73 2.80
CA LEU A 100 11.63 -18.10 2.49
C LEU A 100 11.77 -16.58 2.34
N VAL A 101 10.86 -16.01 1.55
CA VAL A 101 10.68 -14.56 1.46
C VAL A 101 9.40 -14.18 2.20
N VAL A 102 9.49 -13.26 3.14
CA VAL A 102 8.32 -12.67 3.81
C VAL A 102 8.15 -11.25 3.33
N ALA A 103 6.92 -10.86 2.99
CA ALA A 103 6.60 -9.49 2.57
C ALA A 103 5.32 -9.00 3.24
N MET A 104 5.30 -7.73 3.63
CA MET A 104 4.09 -7.05 4.08
C MET A 104 3.17 -6.82 2.89
N GLY A 105 1.89 -7.23 2.98
CA GLY A 105 0.89 -7.11 1.89
C GLY A 105 0.24 -5.73 1.78
N ASP A 106 0.67 -4.77 2.58
CA ASP A 106 0.07 -3.45 2.73
C ASP A 106 1.04 -2.31 2.41
N VAL A 107 2.14 -2.62 1.71
CA VAL A 107 3.12 -1.66 1.18
C VAL A 107 3.05 -1.62 -0.34
N LEU A 108 3.19 -0.44 -0.92
CA LEU A 108 3.47 -0.31 -2.35
C LEU A 108 4.92 -0.70 -2.58
N VAL A 109 5.13 -1.78 -3.32
CA VAL A 109 6.46 -2.29 -3.66
C VAL A 109 6.51 -2.62 -5.14
N ASP A 110 7.42 -1.99 -5.88
CA ASP A 110 7.78 -2.45 -7.21
C ASP A 110 9.30 -2.52 -7.31
N LEU A 111 9.80 -3.68 -6.99
CA LEU A 111 11.21 -3.99 -6.97
C LEU A 111 11.48 -5.45 -7.36
N ASP A 112 12.73 -5.72 -7.70
CA ASP A 112 13.23 -7.07 -7.88
C ASP A 112 13.84 -7.55 -6.55
N VAL A 113 13.31 -8.61 -5.97
CA VAL A 113 13.85 -9.18 -4.71
C VAL A 113 15.01 -10.16 -4.93
N ARG A 114 15.35 -10.49 -6.19
CA ARG A 114 16.48 -11.40 -6.49
C ARG A 114 17.82 -10.91 -5.91
N PRO A 115 18.20 -9.62 -6.04
CA PRO A 115 19.42 -9.12 -5.43
C PRO A 115 19.48 -9.31 -3.91
N LEU A 116 18.34 -9.17 -3.21
CA LEU A 116 18.22 -9.41 -1.77
C LEU A 116 18.44 -10.89 -1.44
N ILE A 117 17.84 -11.80 -2.20
CA ILE A 117 18.00 -13.26 -2.05
C ILE A 117 19.45 -13.66 -2.28
N ASP A 118 20.08 -13.14 -3.35
CA ASP A 118 21.47 -13.44 -3.67
C ASP A 118 22.44 -12.88 -2.62
N PHE A 119 22.15 -11.69 -2.10
CA PHE A 119 22.91 -11.11 -0.99
C PHE A 119 22.81 -11.98 0.25
N HIS A 120 21.60 -12.40 0.63
CA HIS A 120 21.34 -13.28 1.76
C HIS A 120 22.17 -14.56 1.69
N ARG A 121 22.15 -15.24 0.52
CA ARG A 121 22.91 -16.47 0.27
C ARG A 121 24.42 -16.26 0.36
N ARG A 122 24.94 -15.18 -0.27
CA ARG A 122 26.37 -14.86 -0.23
C ARG A 122 26.86 -14.57 1.19
N ARG A 123 26.04 -13.93 2.01
CA ARG A 123 26.36 -13.60 3.41
C ARG A 123 26.12 -14.76 4.37
N LYS A 124 25.48 -15.83 3.93
CA LYS A 124 25.07 -16.96 4.78
C LYS A 124 24.31 -16.45 6.01
N SER A 125 23.38 -15.55 5.76
CA SER A 125 22.58 -14.90 6.79
C SER A 125 21.51 -15.85 7.31
N VAL A 126 21.15 -15.77 8.58
CA VAL A 126 19.93 -16.42 9.09
C VAL A 126 18.71 -15.58 8.74
N ALA A 127 18.89 -14.26 8.67
CA ALA A 127 17.86 -13.32 8.21
C ALA A 127 18.50 -12.13 7.49
N THR A 128 17.81 -11.63 6.44
CA THR A 128 18.18 -10.42 5.73
C THR A 128 16.97 -9.53 5.58
N ILE A 129 17.10 -8.25 5.94
CA ILE A 129 16.05 -7.24 5.89
C ILE A 129 16.28 -6.35 4.67
N ALA A 130 15.27 -6.15 3.82
CA ALA A 130 15.27 -5.09 2.85
C ALA A 130 15.14 -3.73 3.54
N LEU A 131 15.98 -2.79 3.15
CA LEU A 131 16.06 -1.45 3.75
C LEU A 131 15.76 -0.37 2.73
N THR A 132 15.18 0.72 3.20
CA THR A 132 14.98 1.95 2.41
C THR A 132 15.28 3.17 3.27
N GLU A 133 15.54 4.31 2.63
CA GLU A 133 15.73 5.58 3.33
C GLU A 133 14.42 6.35 3.41
N VAL A 134 14.17 7.00 4.55
CA VAL A 134 13.02 7.87 4.77
C VAL A 134 13.47 9.18 5.46
N GLU A 135 12.68 10.24 5.28
CA GLU A 135 12.95 11.54 5.93
C GLU A 135 12.65 11.48 7.45
N ASP A 136 11.53 10.89 7.84
CA ASP A 136 11.14 10.71 9.24
C ASP A 136 11.09 9.23 9.60
N PRO A 137 12.08 8.70 10.33
CA PRO A 137 12.17 7.27 10.65
C PRO A 137 11.35 6.86 11.89
N THR A 138 10.67 7.77 12.57
CA THR A 138 10.03 7.52 13.88
C THR A 138 8.85 6.52 13.82
N GLU A 139 8.29 6.28 12.67
CA GLU A 139 7.18 5.32 12.47
C GLU A 139 7.66 3.90 12.11
N TYR A 140 8.97 3.69 11.97
CA TYR A 140 9.56 2.46 11.42
C TYR A 140 10.59 1.82 12.34
N GLY A 141 10.99 0.61 12.03
CA GLY A 141 12.17 -0.01 12.61
C GLY A 141 13.43 0.53 11.93
N ILE A 142 14.30 1.22 12.69
CA ILE A 142 15.55 1.77 12.17
C ILE A 142 16.71 0.78 12.32
N VAL A 143 17.65 0.87 11.37
CA VAL A 143 18.76 -0.06 11.26
C VAL A 143 20.09 0.68 11.23
N GLY A 144 21.06 0.21 12.01
CA GLY A 144 22.46 0.59 11.93
C GLY A 144 23.28 -0.54 11.29
N LEU A 145 23.93 -0.24 10.16
CA LEU A 145 24.73 -1.20 9.40
C LEU A 145 26.22 -1.09 9.70
N GLY A 146 26.87 -2.24 9.85
CA GLY A 146 28.31 -2.39 9.74
C GLY A 146 28.79 -2.37 8.26
N ARG A 147 30.13 -2.41 8.06
CA ARG A 147 30.75 -2.24 6.75
C ARG A 147 30.38 -3.32 5.71
N ASP A 148 30.03 -4.51 6.16
CA ASP A 148 29.69 -5.67 5.33
C ASP A 148 28.17 -5.85 5.13
N GLY A 149 27.36 -4.89 5.60
CA GLY A 149 25.91 -4.96 5.58
C GLY A 149 25.34 -5.75 6.77
N ARG A 150 26.14 -6.13 7.76
CA ARG A 150 25.67 -6.72 9.01
C ARG A 150 24.91 -5.68 9.82
N ILE A 151 23.74 -6.04 10.34
CA ILE A 151 22.98 -5.18 11.23
C ILE A 151 23.60 -5.28 12.62
N GLU A 152 24.07 -4.14 13.12
CA GLU A 152 24.67 -4.01 14.45
C GLU A 152 23.69 -3.44 15.46
N ARG A 153 22.72 -2.66 14.98
CA ARG A 153 21.70 -2.02 15.82
C ARG A 153 20.34 -2.05 15.12
N PHE A 154 19.33 -2.36 15.89
CA PHE A 154 17.93 -2.31 15.45
C PHE A 154 17.07 -1.67 16.54
N LYS A 155 16.19 -0.75 16.17
CA LYS A 155 15.21 -0.16 17.09
C LYS A 155 13.89 0.09 16.38
N GLU A 156 12.82 -0.47 16.95
CA GLU A 156 11.46 -0.28 16.45
C GLU A 156 10.89 1.04 16.98
N LYS A 157 10.39 1.89 16.06
CA LYS A 157 9.72 3.16 16.33
C LYS A 157 10.42 4.03 17.36
N PRO A 158 11.63 4.51 17.05
CA PRO A 158 12.38 5.37 17.96
C PRO A 158 11.69 6.73 18.14
N SER A 159 11.95 7.40 19.25
CA SER A 159 11.72 8.85 19.31
C SER A 159 12.72 9.57 18.37
N ARG A 160 12.48 10.86 18.08
CA ARG A 160 13.43 11.65 17.26
C ARG A 160 14.84 11.70 17.86
N GLU A 161 14.94 11.74 19.18
CA GLU A 161 16.21 11.78 19.92
C GLU A 161 16.94 10.42 19.88
N GLU A 162 16.21 9.34 19.76
CA GLU A 162 16.72 7.98 19.69
C GLU A 162 17.06 7.52 18.26
N ALA A 163 16.63 8.28 17.25
CA ALA A 163 16.86 7.95 15.86
C ALA A 163 18.35 8.10 15.50
N PHE A 164 19.02 7.00 15.27
CA PHE A 164 20.43 6.93 14.89
C PHE A 164 20.65 6.68 13.39
N SER A 165 19.57 6.49 12.62
CA SER A 165 19.62 6.16 11.20
C SER A 165 18.31 6.51 10.52
N ASN A 166 18.36 6.89 9.25
CA ASN A 166 17.20 7.05 8.36
C ASN A 166 16.97 5.80 7.51
N LEU A 167 17.84 4.78 7.62
CA LEU A 167 17.61 3.48 7.02
C LEU A 167 16.58 2.71 7.85
N VAL A 168 15.48 2.35 7.19
CA VAL A 168 14.36 1.68 7.83
C VAL A 168 14.07 0.31 7.23
N ASN A 169 13.46 -0.53 8.03
CA ASN A 169 12.92 -1.81 7.63
C ASN A 169 11.78 -1.62 6.61
N ALA A 170 11.97 -2.12 5.41
CA ALA A 170 11.00 -2.00 4.30
C ALA A 170 9.88 -3.07 4.34
N GLY A 171 9.87 -3.96 5.33
CA GLY A 171 8.85 -5.00 5.45
C GLY A 171 8.99 -6.16 4.47
N ILE A 172 10.20 -6.38 3.93
CA ILE A 172 10.53 -7.53 3.10
C ILE A 172 11.75 -8.21 3.70
N TYR A 173 11.67 -9.52 3.89
CA TYR A 173 12.69 -10.32 4.56
C TYR A 173 13.02 -11.57 3.77
N VAL A 174 14.28 -11.97 3.78
CA VAL A 174 14.71 -13.32 3.39
C VAL A 174 15.18 -14.02 4.66
N LEU A 175 14.60 -15.16 4.96
CA LEU A 175 14.81 -15.88 6.21
C LEU A 175 15.19 -17.34 5.94
N GLU A 176 16.09 -17.89 6.76
CA GLU A 176 16.28 -19.32 6.86
C GLU A 176 15.24 -19.96 7.80
N PRO A 177 14.81 -21.20 7.55
CA PRO A 177 13.79 -21.88 8.35
C PRO A 177 14.09 -21.89 9.86
N GLU A 178 15.35 -21.96 10.24
CA GLU A 178 15.81 -21.96 11.64
C GLU A 178 15.40 -20.72 12.44
N VAL A 179 15.09 -19.60 11.76
CA VAL A 179 14.56 -18.40 12.39
C VAL A 179 13.19 -18.67 13.04
N LEU A 180 12.44 -19.62 12.51
CA LEU A 180 11.12 -20.00 13.04
C LEU A 180 11.21 -20.66 14.44
N ASP A 181 12.37 -21.23 14.78
CA ASP A 181 12.61 -21.80 16.12
C ASP A 181 12.70 -20.75 17.21
N LEU A 182 12.92 -19.48 16.82
CA LEU A 182 12.92 -18.34 17.75
C LEU A 182 11.48 -17.88 18.07
N ILE A 183 10.48 -18.34 17.33
CA ILE A 183 9.10 -17.86 17.41
C ILE A 183 8.28 -18.87 18.21
N PRO A 184 7.73 -18.50 19.38
CA PRO A 184 6.84 -19.36 20.16
C PRO A 184 5.49 -19.55 19.46
N GLU A 185 4.83 -20.70 19.70
CA GLU A 185 3.61 -21.09 18.98
C GLU A 185 2.35 -20.33 19.41
N ASP A 186 2.21 -20.03 20.70
CA ASP A 186 0.93 -19.63 21.29
C ASP A 186 0.86 -18.17 21.77
N ARG A 187 1.73 -17.29 21.27
CA ARG A 187 1.67 -15.88 21.63
C ARG A 187 1.92 -14.96 20.46
N LYS A 188 1.41 -13.75 20.58
CA LYS A 188 1.70 -12.70 19.62
C LYS A 188 3.20 -12.39 19.59
N PHE A 189 3.78 -12.43 18.38
CA PHE A 189 5.22 -12.23 18.17
C PHE A 189 5.45 -11.48 16.86
N ASP A 190 6.27 -10.44 16.92
CA ASP A 190 6.53 -9.56 15.79
C ASP A 190 8.00 -9.65 15.33
N PHE A 191 8.26 -9.57 14.03
CA PHE A 191 9.63 -9.57 13.51
C PHE A 191 10.45 -8.42 14.07
N SER A 192 9.95 -7.20 14.01
CA SER A 192 10.69 -6.01 14.42
C SER A 192 10.87 -5.90 15.94
N LYS A 193 9.88 -6.31 16.72
CA LYS A 193 9.92 -6.15 18.19
C LYS A 193 10.61 -7.31 18.89
N ASP A 194 10.51 -8.50 18.30
CA ASP A 194 10.90 -9.72 19.00
C ASP A 194 12.00 -10.50 18.27
N VAL A 195 11.78 -10.85 16.97
CA VAL A 195 12.68 -11.76 16.24
C VAL A 195 14.02 -11.11 15.95
N PHE A 196 14.06 -9.93 15.34
CA PHE A 196 15.33 -9.28 15.00
C PHE A 196 16.17 -8.92 16.21
N PRO A 197 15.60 -8.37 17.31
CA PRO A 197 16.33 -8.21 18.56
C PRO A 197 16.86 -9.53 19.13
N ALA A 198 16.10 -10.63 19.05
CA ALA A 198 16.56 -11.93 19.53
C ALA A 198 17.71 -12.49 18.69
N ILE A 199 17.68 -12.32 17.34
CA ILE A 199 18.79 -12.70 16.45
C ILE A 199 20.06 -11.94 16.82
N LEU A 200 19.98 -10.62 17.03
CA LEU A 200 21.11 -9.78 17.45
C LEU A 200 21.65 -10.19 18.81
N ALA A 201 20.78 -10.41 19.80
CA ALA A 201 21.18 -10.81 21.16
C ALA A 201 21.90 -12.17 21.17
N LYS A 202 21.55 -13.08 20.26
CA LYS A 202 22.22 -14.38 20.08
C LYS A 202 23.49 -14.31 19.22
N GLY A 203 23.85 -13.14 18.69
CA GLY A 203 24.99 -12.96 17.81
C GLY A 203 24.88 -13.65 16.46
N LEU A 204 23.66 -14.05 16.05
CA LEU A 204 23.40 -14.68 14.76
C LEU A 204 23.55 -13.67 13.60
N ALA A 205 23.71 -14.17 12.39
CA ALA A 205 24.00 -13.35 11.20
C ALA A 205 22.74 -12.66 10.68
N LEU A 206 22.44 -11.47 11.18
CA LEU A 206 21.41 -10.58 10.67
C LEU A 206 22.03 -9.54 9.74
N HIS A 207 21.57 -9.46 8.49
CA HIS A 207 22.05 -8.49 7.52
C HIS A 207 20.92 -7.58 7.01
N GLY A 208 21.31 -6.43 6.48
CA GLY A 208 20.42 -5.49 5.80
C GLY A 208 21.00 -5.11 4.44
N MET A 209 20.12 -4.92 3.47
CA MET A 209 20.47 -4.47 2.13
C MET A 209 19.47 -3.41 1.68
N SER A 210 19.98 -2.25 1.26
CA SER A 210 19.14 -1.23 0.62
C SER A 210 18.59 -1.74 -0.69
N ILE A 211 17.28 -1.57 -0.88
CA ILE A 211 16.58 -1.95 -2.10
C ILE A 211 16.48 -0.76 -3.06
N GLU A 212 16.60 -1.05 -4.36
CA GLU A 212 16.33 -0.10 -5.43
C GLU A 212 14.92 -0.31 -5.97
N GLY A 213 14.18 0.77 -6.17
CA GLY A 213 12.81 0.73 -6.69
C GLY A 213 11.83 1.56 -5.87
N THR A 214 10.55 1.40 -6.17
CA THR A 214 9.49 2.14 -5.47
C THR A 214 9.10 1.39 -4.21
N TRP A 215 9.13 2.11 -3.09
CA TRP A 215 8.60 1.66 -1.82
C TRP A 215 7.80 2.78 -1.14
N VAL A 216 6.55 2.51 -0.76
CA VAL A 216 5.71 3.43 0.03
C VAL A 216 4.89 2.61 1.02
N ASP A 217 5.08 2.86 2.32
CA ASP A 217 4.15 2.36 3.34
C ASP A 217 2.84 3.15 3.28
N ILE A 218 1.73 2.45 3.07
CA ILE A 218 0.39 3.05 3.05
C ILE A 218 -0.17 3.02 4.49
N GLY A 219 0.43 3.82 5.36
CA GLY A 219 0.05 3.90 6.77
C GLY A 219 -1.07 4.89 7.07
N ARG A 220 -1.22 5.91 6.25
CA ARG A 220 -2.18 7.01 6.41
C ARG A 220 -2.83 7.36 5.07
N PRO A 221 -4.00 8.01 5.03
CA PRO A 221 -4.68 8.35 3.78
C PRO A 221 -3.84 9.17 2.78
N ARG A 222 -3.02 10.09 3.27
CA ARG A 222 -2.08 10.85 2.43
C ARG A 222 -1.04 9.96 1.74
N ASP A 223 -0.69 8.82 2.37
CA ASP A 223 0.26 7.88 1.78
C ASP A 223 -0.39 7.13 0.60
N LEU A 224 -1.70 6.90 0.64
CA LEU A 224 -2.47 6.35 -0.48
C LEU A 224 -2.44 7.29 -1.69
N ILE A 225 -2.62 8.60 -1.44
CA ILE A 225 -2.51 9.62 -2.50
C ILE A 225 -1.09 9.61 -3.08
N ARG A 226 -0.06 9.69 -2.22
CA ARG A 226 1.35 9.68 -2.62
C ARG A 226 1.71 8.43 -3.41
N ALA A 227 1.32 7.24 -2.93
CA ALA A 227 1.55 5.96 -3.61
C ALA A 227 0.90 5.94 -5.00
N SER A 228 -0.34 6.42 -5.11
CA SER A 228 -1.05 6.50 -6.39
C SER A 228 -0.34 7.44 -7.37
N MET A 229 0.07 8.61 -6.92
CA MET A 229 0.80 9.57 -7.77
C MET A 229 2.15 9.02 -8.23
N GLU A 230 2.85 8.28 -7.37
CA GLU A 230 4.13 7.65 -7.73
C GLU A 230 3.96 6.61 -8.85
N VAL A 231 2.97 5.73 -8.71
CA VAL A 231 2.64 4.75 -9.76
C VAL A 231 2.28 5.44 -11.07
N LEU A 232 1.46 6.50 -11.01
CA LEU A 232 1.00 7.21 -12.19
C LEU A 232 2.14 7.96 -12.92
N ARG A 233 3.09 8.54 -12.20
CA ARG A 233 4.28 9.16 -12.81
C ARG A 233 5.12 8.16 -13.58
N ARG A 234 5.17 6.92 -13.12
CA ARG A 234 6.01 5.87 -13.69
C ARG A 234 5.31 5.09 -14.81
N GLU A 235 4.03 4.76 -14.64
CA GLU A 235 3.29 3.90 -15.55
C GLU A 235 2.33 4.66 -16.46
N GLY A 236 1.98 5.90 -16.09
CA GLY A 236 1.11 6.76 -16.86
C GLY A 236 1.71 7.16 -18.21
N ARG A 237 0.85 7.43 -19.17
CA ARG A 237 1.19 7.89 -20.52
C ARG A 237 0.60 9.26 -20.77
N GLU A 238 1.19 9.98 -21.71
CA GLU A 238 0.59 11.21 -22.22
C GLU A 238 -0.66 10.88 -23.05
N HIS A 239 -1.70 11.66 -22.89
CA HIS A 239 -2.98 11.48 -23.58
C HIS A 239 -3.35 12.73 -24.38
N HIS A 240 -3.87 12.49 -25.60
CA HIS A 240 -4.38 13.50 -26.51
C HIS A 240 -5.85 13.22 -26.78
N LEU A 241 -6.73 14.04 -26.23
CA LEU A 241 -8.16 13.93 -26.40
C LEU A 241 -8.70 15.14 -27.16
N LEU A 242 -9.66 14.91 -28.07
CA LEU A 242 -10.23 15.99 -28.88
C LEU A 242 -10.87 17.07 -28.00
N GLY A 243 -10.46 18.33 -28.19
CA GLY A 243 -10.97 19.47 -27.43
C GLY A 243 -10.42 19.65 -26.04
N VAL A 244 -9.42 18.88 -25.65
CA VAL A 244 -8.70 18.99 -24.36
C VAL A 244 -7.22 19.14 -24.65
N GLU A 245 -6.54 20.03 -23.92
CA GLU A 245 -5.07 20.13 -23.99
C GLU A 245 -4.42 18.79 -23.61
N PRO A 246 -3.27 18.45 -24.22
CA PRO A 246 -2.52 17.25 -23.84
C PRO A 246 -2.24 17.22 -22.35
N PHE A 247 -2.47 16.09 -21.72
CA PHE A 247 -2.21 15.89 -20.30
C PHE A 247 -1.54 14.54 -20.07
N GLY A 248 -0.81 14.45 -19.02
CA GLY A 248 -0.09 13.25 -18.62
C GLY A 248 0.87 13.55 -17.47
N PRO A 249 1.49 12.51 -16.91
CA PRO A 249 1.21 11.09 -17.15
C PRO A 249 -0.18 10.68 -16.65
N ALA A 250 -0.87 9.78 -17.37
CA ALA A 250 -2.18 9.31 -16.95
C ALA A 250 -2.45 7.83 -17.34
N ILE A 251 -3.36 7.19 -16.60
CA ILE A 251 -3.99 5.91 -16.94
C ILE A 251 -5.47 6.19 -17.13
N VAL A 252 -6.01 5.88 -18.32
CA VAL A 252 -7.39 6.22 -18.67
C VAL A 252 -8.15 4.94 -19.02
N GLY A 253 -9.28 4.73 -18.35
CA GLY A 253 -10.22 3.64 -18.57
C GLY A 253 -11.17 3.90 -19.75
N LYS A 254 -12.15 3.02 -19.90
CA LYS A 254 -13.14 3.09 -21.01
C LYS A 254 -14.30 4.01 -20.63
N GLY A 255 -14.94 4.62 -21.65
CA GLY A 255 -16.18 5.37 -21.44
C GLY A 255 -15.99 6.72 -20.74
N LEU A 256 -14.78 7.28 -20.73
CA LEU A 256 -14.53 8.64 -20.25
C LEU A 256 -15.37 9.65 -21.07
N THR A 257 -16.09 10.53 -20.36
CA THR A 257 -16.87 11.61 -20.97
C THR A 257 -16.40 12.95 -20.40
N LEU A 258 -16.01 13.86 -21.28
CA LEU A 258 -15.55 15.21 -20.95
C LEU A 258 -16.47 16.24 -21.60
N ASP A 259 -16.94 17.19 -20.83
CA ASP A 259 -17.69 18.33 -21.33
C ASP A 259 -16.76 19.49 -21.73
N THR A 260 -17.30 20.55 -22.30
CA THR A 260 -16.51 21.71 -22.78
C THR A 260 -15.80 22.46 -21.65
N GLY A 261 -14.56 22.90 -21.91
CA GLY A 261 -13.77 23.69 -20.96
C GLY A 261 -13.22 22.90 -19.77
N VAL A 262 -13.25 21.58 -19.80
CA VAL A 262 -12.57 20.73 -18.80
C VAL A 262 -11.06 20.93 -18.87
N ARG A 263 -10.42 21.03 -17.70
CA ARG A 263 -8.96 21.12 -17.58
C ARG A 263 -8.43 19.92 -16.81
N LEU A 264 -7.52 19.19 -17.44
CA LEU A 264 -6.87 18.01 -16.87
C LEU A 264 -5.37 18.28 -16.73
N SER A 265 -4.78 17.91 -15.58
CA SER A 265 -3.33 17.98 -15.36
C SER A 265 -2.87 16.74 -14.58
N GLY A 266 -1.96 15.99 -15.19
CA GLY A 266 -1.41 14.75 -14.57
C GLY A 266 -0.50 14.99 -13.37
N PRO A 267 -0.17 13.91 -12.63
CA PRO A 267 -0.53 12.52 -12.91
C PRO A 267 -2.01 12.22 -12.59
N LEU A 268 -2.69 11.45 -13.46
CA LEU A 268 -4.12 11.15 -13.33
C LEU A 268 -4.41 9.65 -13.47
N TYR A 269 -5.33 9.15 -12.66
CA TYR A 269 -6.06 7.92 -12.91
C TYR A 269 -7.53 8.26 -13.18
N LEU A 270 -8.00 7.94 -14.38
CA LEU A 270 -9.38 8.11 -14.78
C LEU A 270 -9.95 6.72 -15.09
N GLY A 271 -10.75 6.18 -14.20
CA GLY A 271 -11.37 4.87 -14.32
C GLY A 271 -12.38 4.78 -15.43
N SER A 272 -13.12 3.69 -15.48
CA SER A 272 -14.16 3.48 -16.50
C SER A 272 -15.41 4.30 -16.21
N ASN A 273 -16.07 4.82 -17.26
CA ASN A 273 -17.33 5.58 -17.17
C ASN A 273 -17.25 6.85 -16.29
N VAL A 274 -16.07 7.43 -16.15
CA VAL A 274 -15.89 8.72 -15.49
C VAL A 274 -16.51 9.82 -16.34
N ARG A 275 -17.24 10.74 -15.70
CA ARG A 275 -17.86 11.90 -16.34
C ARG A 275 -17.38 13.18 -15.71
N ILE A 276 -16.87 14.12 -16.51
CA ILE A 276 -16.36 15.40 -16.03
C ILE A 276 -17.09 16.53 -16.74
N GLY A 277 -17.84 17.29 -15.96
CA GLY A 277 -18.73 18.36 -16.41
C GLY A 277 -18.00 19.62 -16.82
N ARG A 278 -18.74 20.51 -17.47
CA ARG A 278 -18.25 21.78 -18.06
C ARG A 278 -17.41 22.60 -17.09
N GLY A 279 -16.23 23.00 -17.54
CA GLY A 279 -15.33 23.89 -16.80
C GLY A 279 -14.70 23.29 -15.54
N ALA A 280 -14.93 22.01 -15.27
CA ALA A 280 -14.32 21.34 -14.12
C ALA A 280 -12.81 21.19 -14.29
N VAL A 281 -12.10 21.10 -13.14
CA VAL A 281 -10.63 20.99 -13.06
C VAL A 281 -10.26 19.73 -12.31
N VAL A 282 -9.40 18.88 -12.91
CA VAL A 282 -8.87 17.68 -12.25
C VAL A 282 -7.34 17.68 -12.38
N GLU A 283 -6.66 17.70 -11.23
CA GLU A 283 -5.21 17.84 -11.17
C GLU A 283 -4.61 16.89 -10.14
N GLY A 284 -3.64 16.05 -10.56
CA GLY A 284 -2.94 15.13 -9.68
C GLY A 284 -3.89 14.22 -8.88
N ALA A 285 -4.88 13.61 -9.52
CA ALA A 285 -5.95 12.90 -8.83
C ALA A 285 -6.27 11.52 -9.42
N CYS A 286 -6.86 10.66 -8.59
CA CYS A 286 -7.43 9.39 -9.01
C CYS A 286 -8.95 9.48 -8.95
N LEU A 287 -9.61 9.36 -10.09
CA LEU A 287 -11.06 9.21 -10.20
C LEU A 287 -11.36 7.78 -10.63
N TYR A 288 -11.96 6.99 -9.74
CA TYR A 288 -12.27 5.59 -10.02
C TYR A 288 -13.56 5.42 -10.83
N ASP A 289 -13.94 4.18 -11.08
CA ASP A 289 -15.04 3.85 -11.99
C ASP A 289 -16.36 4.53 -11.57
N GLY A 290 -17.10 5.04 -12.54
CA GLY A 290 -18.40 5.66 -12.32
C GLY A 290 -18.38 7.03 -11.62
N VAL A 291 -17.21 7.60 -11.33
CA VAL A 291 -17.13 8.94 -10.71
C VAL A 291 -17.73 10.01 -11.62
N VAL A 292 -18.53 10.88 -11.03
CA VAL A 292 -19.12 12.05 -11.68
C VAL A 292 -18.60 13.32 -11.02
N VAL A 293 -17.94 14.16 -11.81
CA VAL A 293 -17.53 15.51 -11.42
C VAL A 293 -18.47 16.49 -12.13
N GLU A 294 -19.31 17.20 -11.40
CA GLU A 294 -20.27 18.12 -11.96
C GLU A 294 -19.63 19.45 -12.44
N PRO A 295 -20.34 20.28 -13.22
CA PRO A 295 -19.79 21.51 -13.77
C PRO A 295 -19.16 22.44 -12.72
N GLY A 296 -18.00 23.02 -13.07
CA GLY A 296 -17.29 23.96 -12.22
C GLY A 296 -16.51 23.35 -11.05
N ALA A 297 -16.71 22.07 -10.74
CA ALA A 297 -16.05 21.43 -9.62
C ALA A 297 -14.56 21.25 -9.85
N THR A 298 -13.79 21.25 -8.75
CA THR A 298 -12.34 21.11 -8.74
C THR A 298 -11.92 19.92 -7.88
N VAL A 299 -11.06 19.04 -8.42
CA VAL A 299 -10.47 17.90 -7.68
C VAL A 299 -8.96 17.96 -7.83
N ARG A 300 -8.25 18.12 -6.71
CA ARG A 300 -6.77 18.19 -6.69
C ARG A 300 -6.18 17.27 -5.65
N GLN A 301 -5.04 16.65 -5.98
CA GLN A 301 -4.25 15.80 -5.08
C GLN A 301 -5.11 14.85 -4.23
N SER A 302 -6.11 14.20 -4.88
CA SER A 302 -7.15 13.44 -4.18
C SER A 302 -7.37 12.07 -4.79
N VAL A 303 -7.87 11.15 -3.96
CA VAL A 303 -8.33 9.82 -4.39
C VAL A 303 -9.84 9.74 -4.21
N VAL A 304 -10.56 9.58 -5.29
CA VAL A 304 -12.02 9.51 -5.34
C VAL A 304 -12.40 8.14 -5.84
N LEU A 305 -12.91 7.29 -4.92
CA LEU A 305 -13.24 5.90 -5.24
C LEU A 305 -14.54 5.76 -6.03
N GLU A 306 -14.97 4.53 -6.26
CA GLU A 306 -16.02 4.18 -7.19
C GLU A 306 -17.37 4.88 -6.89
N ASP A 307 -18.13 5.25 -7.90
CA ASP A 307 -19.51 5.75 -7.83
C ASP A 307 -19.70 7.03 -7.01
N VAL A 308 -18.64 7.82 -6.82
CA VAL A 308 -18.73 9.12 -6.10
C VAL A 308 -19.28 10.20 -7.04
N ILE A 309 -20.15 11.05 -6.48
CA ILE A 309 -20.67 12.23 -7.15
C ILE A 309 -20.14 13.47 -6.43
N ILE A 310 -19.45 14.33 -7.18
CA ILE A 310 -18.93 15.62 -6.71
C ILE A 310 -19.80 16.71 -7.36
N GLY A 311 -20.59 17.39 -6.54
CA GLY A 311 -21.55 18.39 -6.94
C GLY A 311 -20.91 19.66 -7.50
N ARG A 312 -21.75 20.44 -8.16
CA ARG A 312 -21.39 21.68 -8.86
C ARG A 312 -20.58 22.63 -7.98
N ASP A 313 -19.56 23.24 -8.58
CA ASP A 313 -18.73 24.28 -7.97
C ASP A 313 -18.08 23.86 -6.62
N SER A 314 -17.98 22.55 -6.35
CA SER A 314 -17.32 22.01 -5.16
C SER A 314 -15.82 21.88 -5.36
N GLU A 315 -15.05 22.00 -4.27
CA GLU A 315 -13.60 21.91 -4.26
C GLU A 315 -13.12 20.80 -3.33
N ILE A 316 -12.40 19.82 -3.89
CA ILE A 316 -11.85 18.64 -3.19
C ILE A 316 -10.34 18.67 -3.31
N VAL A 317 -9.64 18.83 -2.18
CA VAL A 317 -8.17 18.95 -2.14
C VAL A 317 -7.60 18.01 -1.07
N ASP A 318 -6.48 17.34 -1.38
CA ASP A 318 -5.74 16.44 -0.47
C ASP A 318 -6.63 15.43 0.28
N SER A 319 -7.69 14.95 -0.36
CA SER A 319 -8.76 14.20 0.29
C SER A 319 -8.93 12.80 -0.30
N VAL A 320 -9.49 11.90 0.52
CA VAL A 320 -9.85 10.54 0.09
C VAL A 320 -11.34 10.33 0.31
N LEU A 321 -12.08 10.12 -0.77
CA LEU A 321 -13.51 9.86 -0.76
C LEU A 321 -13.75 8.39 -1.09
N SER A 322 -14.37 7.65 -0.17
CA SER A 322 -14.72 6.26 -0.37
C SER A 322 -15.92 6.09 -1.31
N ARG A 323 -16.18 4.85 -1.65
CA ARG A 323 -17.22 4.45 -2.60
C ARG A 323 -18.59 5.07 -2.28
N GLY A 324 -19.26 5.57 -3.33
CA GLY A 324 -20.64 6.03 -3.26
C GLY A 324 -20.87 7.31 -2.46
N CYS A 325 -19.81 8.06 -2.10
CA CYS A 325 -19.97 9.35 -1.46
C CYS A 325 -20.72 10.33 -2.36
N ARG A 326 -21.54 11.17 -1.74
CA ARG A 326 -22.27 12.26 -2.41
C ARG A 326 -21.86 13.59 -1.82
N ILE A 327 -21.19 14.39 -2.61
CA ILE A 327 -20.84 15.75 -2.27
C ILE A 327 -21.84 16.66 -2.99
N GLU A 328 -22.63 17.40 -2.24
CA GLU A 328 -23.58 18.36 -2.81
C GLU A 328 -22.85 19.59 -3.36
N GLU A 329 -23.57 20.58 -3.86
CA GLU A 329 -22.99 21.76 -4.50
C GLU A 329 -22.27 22.70 -3.52
N ASN A 330 -21.29 23.45 -4.01
CA ASN A 330 -20.53 24.47 -3.25
C ASN A 330 -19.90 23.94 -1.96
N VAL A 331 -19.48 22.68 -1.93
CA VAL A 331 -18.78 22.08 -0.79
C VAL A 331 -17.27 22.27 -0.96
N ARG A 332 -16.59 22.57 0.15
CA ARG A 332 -15.12 22.57 0.20
C ARG A 332 -14.62 21.49 1.16
N LEU A 333 -13.80 20.56 0.65
CA LEU A 333 -13.12 19.52 1.41
C LEU A 333 -11.61 19.68 1.26
N THR A 334 -10.90 19.78 2.38
CA THR A 334 -9.44 19.80 2.40
C THR A 334 -8.93 18.78 3.41
N GLY A 335 -7.92 17.96 3.04
CA GLY A 335 -7.30 16.99 3.94
C GLY A 335 -8.26 15.97 4.56
N SER A 336 -9.43 15.76 3.97
CA SER A 336 -10.54 15.04 4.56
C SER A 336 -10.68 13.61 4.07
N ILE A 337 -11.26 12.73 4.90
CA ILE A 337 -11.46 11.32 4.60
C ILE A 337 -12.93 10.98 4.85
N LEU A 338 -13.61 10.51 3.82
CA LEU A 338 -14.99 10.11 3.88
C LEU A 338 -15.16 8.61 3.69
N GLY A 339 -15.89 7.96 4.60
CA GLY A 339 -16.28 6.55 4.50
C GLY A 339 -17.37 6.32 3.46
N ASP A 340 -17.62 5.04 3.14
CA ASP A 340 -18.57 4.63 2.11
C ASP A 340 -19.96 5.27 2.31
N GLY A 341 -20.56 5.76 1.21
CA GLY A 341 -21.90 6.30 1.19
C GLY A 341 -22.10 7.63 1.91
N THR A 342 -21.04 8.24 2.43
CA THR A 342 -21.13 9.52 3.14
C THR A 342 -21.71 10.62 2.24
N THR A 343 -22.69 11.37 2.77
CA THR A 343 -23.22 12.55 2.11
C THR A 343 -22.76 13.83 2.82
N VAL A 344 -22.17 14.75 2.06
CA VAL A 344 -21.80 16.09 2.56
C VAL A 344 -22.75 17.11 1.93
N ARG A 345 -23.47 17.82 2.79
CA ARG A 345 -24.51 18.78 2.36
C ARG A 345 -23.91 20.03 1.71
N ALA A 346 -24.69 20.63 0.85
CA ALA A 346 -24.34 21.86 0.14
C ALA A 346 -23.81 22.95 1.07
N HIS A 347 -22.86 23.74 0.54
CA HIS A 347 -22.22 24.85 1.24
C HIS A 347 -21.42 24.46 2.50
N SER A 348 -21.11 23.16 2.71
CA SER A 348 -20.28 22.71 3.83
C SER A 348 -18.79 22.96 3.56
N HIS A 349 -18.06 23.30 4.63
CA HIS A 349 -16.61 23.42 4.61
C HIS A 349 -16.04 22.47 5.65
N LEU A 350 -15.20 21.51 5.22
CA LEU A 350 -14.57 20.52 6.08
C LEU A 350 -13.06 20.53 5.84
N ASP A 351 -12.29 20.64 6.92
CA ASP A 351 -10.84 20.60 6.91
C ASP A 351 -10.35 19.54 7.89
N GLY A 352 -9.54 18.59 7.39
CA GLY A 352 -9.02 17.47 8.17
C GLY A 352 -10.08 16.53 8.74
N ALA A 353 -11.30 16.52 8.18
CA ALA A 353 -12.39 15.72 8.70
C ALA A 353 -12.22 14.23 8.38
N SER A 354 -12.58 13.38 9.35
CA SER A 354 -12.68 11.93 9.18
C SER A 354 -14.10 11.47 9.51
N ILE A 355 -14.86 11.09 8.49
CA ILE A 355 -16.29 10.75 8.62
C ILE A 355 -16.46 9.27 8.33
N ALA A 356 -16.99 8.53 9.33
CA ALA A 356 -17.31 7.11 9.19
C ALA A 356 -18.42 6.85 8.16
N PRO A 357 -18.52 5.63 7.58
CA PRO A 357 -19.65 5.23 6.75
C PRO A 357 -20.97 5.39 7.50
N MET A 358 -22.03 5.76 6.79
CA MET A 358 -23.38 5.77 7.34
C MET A 358 -23.99 4.38 7.41
#